data_7332b2c1d22fff1e9078cd5e767580c2
#
_entry.id   7332b2c1d22fff1e9078cd5e767580c2
#
_cell.length_a   1.000
_cell.length_b   1.000
_cell.length_c   1.000
_cell.angle_alpha   90.00
_cell.angle_beta   90.00
_cell.angle_gamma   90.00
#
_symmetry.space_group_name_H-M   'P 1'
#
loop_
_entity.id
_entity.type
_entity.pdbx_description
1 polymer ?
#
loop_
_entity_poly.entity_id
_entity_poly.type
_entity_poly.pdbx_seq_one_letter_code
_entity_poly.pdbx_strand_id
1 'polypeptide(L)'
;RISYFEGDETYIQTLFREAYYASPDTALDLPEAQVYIYPQGEESGRQRIVEVLLTYHLEQKELQRRRTALARRANEIVVSIWGTEGDEAIQTVSAAVLDAGHYDPEGGGSAYDALVAGAADSEGLALAALLLAQRLELTGMVVPGTLDGSPHFWNVVRTESGYRHLDLTRGADSRGQYPLLSDREMAALGYQWDTQAVPPCGEPSDSQEGTEEVPGTSSASSDGAE
;
A
#
# COMPACT_ATOMS: atom_id res chain seq x y z
N ARG A 1 12.61 -25.48 4.37
CA ARG A 1 14.09 -25.37 4.40
C ARG A 1 14.45 -24.06 3.76
N ILE A 2 14.83 -23.07 4.56
CA ILE A 2 15.35 -21.80 4.04
C ILE A 2 16.87 -21.99 3.89
N SER A 3 17.38 -21.84 2.66
CA SER A 3 18.81 -21.90 2.40
C SER A 3 19.49 -20.68 3.01
N TYR A 4 20.74 -20.84 3.47
CA TYR A 4 21.54 -19.70 3.91
C TYR A 4 21.95 -18.88 2.69
N PHE A 5 21.54 -17.59 2.64
CA PHE A 5 22.00 -16.63 1.65
C PHE A 5 22.63 -15.42 2.35
N GLU A 6 23.67 -14.86 1.75
CA GLU A 6 24.09 -13.50 2.07
C GLU A 6 22.91 -12.57 1.81
N GLY A 7 22.41 -11.87 2.83
CA GLY A 7 21.22 -11.02 2.72
C GLY A 7 19.98 -11.49 3.50
N ASP A 8 20.05 -12.61 4.21
CA ASP A 8 18.92 -13.11 5.02
C ASP A 8 18.44 -12.08 6.07
N GLU A 9 19.35 -11.30 6.65
CA GLU A 9 19.00 -10.24 7.60
C GLU A 9 18.14 -9.16 6.91
N THR A 10 18.59 -8.66 5.77
CA THR A 10 17.86 -7.66 4.97
C THR A 10 16.50 -8.19 4.52
N TYR A 11 16.44 -9.46 4.11
CA TYR A 11 15.18 -10.10 3.74
C TYR A 11 14.18 -10.17 4.90
N ILE A 12 14.65 -10.56 6.09
CA ILE A 12 13.81 -10.60 7.30
C ILE A 12 13.32 -9.21 7.70
N GLN A 13 14.19 -8.20 7.62
CA GLN A 13 13.82 -6.81 7.86
C GLN A 13 12.77 -6.31 6.85
N THR A 14 12.90 -6.70 5.59
CA THR A 14 11.91 -6.38 4.53
C THR A 14 10.56 -7.02 4.85
N LEU A 15 10.52 -8.33 5.14
CA LEU A 15 9.29 -9.03 5.51
C LEU A 15 8.61 -8.40 6.74
N PHE A 16 9.42 -7.99 7.74
CA PHE A 16 8.89 -7.33 8.92
C PHE A 16 8.23 -6.00 8.58
N ARG A 17 8.87 -5.20 7.74
CA ARG A 17 8.33 -3.90 7.28
C ARG A 17 7.08 -4.07 6.43
N GLU A 18 7.06 -5.04 5.54
CA GLU A 18 5.86 -5.39 4.75
C GLU A 18 4.70 -5.78 5.65
N ALA A 19 4.94 -6.62 6.66
CA ALA A 19 3.91 -7.02 7.63
C ALA A 19 3.40 -5.83 8.46
N TYR A 20 4.29 -4.90 8.83
CA TYR A 20 3.94 -3.67 9.54
C TYR A 20 2.97 -2.83 8.70
N TYR A 21 3.32 -2.52 7.46
CA TYR A 21 2.46 -1.71 6.58
C TYR A 21 1.18 -2.41 6.15
N ALA A 22 1.14 -3.74 6.13
CA ALA A 22 -0.08 -4.50 5.86
C ALA A 22 -1.09 -4.50 7.02
N SER A 23 -0.68 -4.10 8.24
CA SER A 23 -1.46 -4.20 9.47
C SER A 23 -1.63 -2.83 10.16
N PRO A 24 -2.32 -1.87 9.52
CA PRO A 24 -2.41 -0.48 9.99
C PRO A 24 -3.08 -0.30 11.34
N ASP A 25 -3.87 -1.26 11.81
CA ASP A 25 -4.50 -1.27 13.13
C ASP A 25 -3.52 -1.54 14.28
N THR A 26 -2.35 -2.10 13.98
CA THR A 26 -1.26 -2.38 14.92
C THR A 26 0.02 -1.62 14.62
N ALA A 27 0.10 -0.95 13.46
CA ALA A 27 1.22 -0.12 13.03
C ALA A 27 1.21 1.24 13.76
N LEU A 28 1.47 1.23 15.08
CA LEU A 28 1.43 2.40 15.96
C LEU A 28 2.80 2.92 16.36
N ASP A 29 3.82 2.09 16.22
CA ASP A 29 5.21 2.38 16.55
C ASP A 29 6.08 1.36 15.79
N LEU A 30 6.77 1.81 14.75
CA LEU A 30 7.69 0.96 13.99
C LEU A 30 8.92 0.66 14.84
N PRO A 31 9.07 -0.58 15.36
CA PRO A 31 10.20 -0.89 16.23
C PRO A 31 11.50 -0.99 15.43
N GLU A 32 12.60 -0.70 16.08
CA GLU A 32 13.91 -1.10 15.60
C GLU A 32 14.03 -2.63 15.64
N ALA A 33 14.33 -3.25 14.49
CA ALA A 33 14.50 -4.68 14.36
C ALA A 33 15.98 -5.04 14.22
N GLN A 34 16.51 -5.79 15.19
CA GLN A 34 17.84 -6.40 15.10
C GLN A 34 17.70 -7.89 14.87
N VAL A 35 18.36 -8.40 13.82
CA VAL A 35 18.29 -9.80 13.42
C VAL A 35 19.60 -10.49 13.76
N TYR A 36 19.51 -11.60 14.48
CA TYR A 36 20.66 -12.46 14.83
C TYR A 36 20.45 -13.84 14.21
N ILE A 37 21.48 -14.35 13.52
CA ILE A 37 21.44 -15.65 12.85
C ILE A 37 22.51 -16.54 13.46
N TYR A 38 22.09 -17.64 14.09
CA TYR A 38 22.96 -18.60 14.73
C TYR A 38 23.01 -19.89 13.90
N PRO A 39 24.16 -20.27 13.30
CA PRO A 39 24.30 -21.56 12.65
C PRO A 39 24.22 -22.68 13.69
N GLN A 40 23.39 -23.68 13.46
CA GLN A 40 23.39 -24.91 14.25
C GLN A 40 24.32 -25.94 13.61
N GLY A 41 25.43 -26.25 14.31
CA GLY A 41 26.38 -27.35 14.18
C GLY A 41 26.64 -27.98 12.81
N GLU A 42 27.88 -28.39 12.57
CA GLU A 42 28.31 -28.96 11.30
C GLU A 42 27.59 -30.29 10.91
N GLU A 43 27.01 -31.02 11.88
CA GLU A 43 26.36 -32.31 11.67
C GLU A 43 24.85 -32.20 11.31
N SER A 44 24.16 -31.13 11.64
CA SER A 44 22.72 -30.99 11.42
C SER A 44 22.33 -30.38 10.06
N GLY A 45 23.28 -30.21 9.16
CA GLY A 45 23.08 -29.84 7.77
C GLY A 45 22.06 -28.74 7.55
N ARG A 46 22.42 -27.48 7.75
CA ARG A 46 21.67 -26.30 7.30
C ARG A 46 20.49 -25.85 8.16
N GLN A 47 20.40 -26.21 9.41
CA GLN A 47 19.48 -25.57 10.34
C GLN A 47 20.14 -24.35 10.97
N ARG A 48 19.36 -23.28 11.13
CA ARG A 48 19.78 -22.05 11.79
C ARG A 48 18.65 -21.55 12.69
N ILE A 49 19.02 -20.88 13.77
CA ILE A 49 18.09 -20.13 14.61
C ILE A 49 18.16 -18.69 14.15
N VAL A 50 17.02 -18.08 13.89
CA VAL A 50 16.89 -16.65 13.64
C VAL A 50 16.19 -16.04 14.83
N GLU A 51 16.85 -15.11 15.48
CA GLU A 51 16.31 -14.31 16.57
C GLU A 51 16.10 -12.89 16.06
N VAL A 52 14.90 -12.35 16.25
CA VAL A 52 14.57 -10.96 15.91
C VAL A 52 14.27 -10.22 17.21
N LEU A 53 15.13 -9.28 17.58
CA LEU A 53 14.91 -8.40 18.72
C LEU A 53 14.21 -7.13 18.24
N LEU A 54 13.02 -6.86 18.78
CA LEU A 54 12.23 -5.67 18.48
C LEU A 54 12.29 -4.70 19.66
N THR A 55 12.74 -3.47 19.40
CA THR A 55 12.79 -2.40 20.38
C THR A 55 11.77 -1.34 20.01
N TYR A 56 10.74 -1.20 20.83
CA TYR A 56 9.68 -0.20 20.65
C TYR A 56 10.06 1.12 21.34
N HIS A 57 9.62 2.25 20.79
CA HIS A 57 9.80 3.58 21.37
C HIS A 57 8.72 3.92 22.40
N LEU A 58 7.51 3.35 22.21
CA LEU A 58 6.39 3.53 23.12
C LEU A 58 6.29 2.41 24.14
N GLU A 59 5.88 2.76 25.34
CA GLU A 59 5.57 1.77 26.39
C GLU A 59 4.34 0.92 26.00
N GLN A 60 4.33 -0.35 26.40
CA GLN A 60 3.24 -1.29 26.11
C GLN A 60 1.85 -0.75 26.52
N LYS A 61 1.77 -0.04 27.66
CA LYS A 61 0.51 0.55 28.12
C LYS A 61 0.00 1.64 27.18
N GLU A 62 0.92 2.44 26.64
CA GLU A 62 0.59 3.50 25.69
C GLU A 62 0.19 2.91 24.33
N LEU A 63 0.89 1.90 23.84
CA LEU A 63 0.50 1.15 22.63
C LEU A 63 -0.92 0.59 22.75
N GLN A 64 -1.25 -0.03 23.89
CA GLN A 64 -2.57 -0.57 24.13
C GLN A 64 -3.65 0.53 24.17
N ARG A 65 -3.35 1.67 24.80
CA ARG A 65 -4.25 2.83 24.84
C ARG A 65 -4.52 3.38 23.43
N ARG A 66 -3.47 3.58 22.65
CA ARG A 66 -3.56 4.08 21.25
C ARG A 66 -4.34 3.12 20.38
N ARG A 67 -4.05 1.82 20.46
CA ARG A 67 -4.77 0.77 19.71
C ARG A 67 -6.27 0.78 20.00
N THR A 68 -6.65 0.89 21.28
CA THR A 68 -8.06 0.92 21.68
C THR A 68 -8.76 2.19 21.16
N ALA A 69 -8.10 3.35 21.25
CA ALA A 69 -8.65 4.61 20.77
C ALA A 69 -8.78 4.62 19.23
N LEU A 70 -7.76 4.13 18.52
CA LEU A 70 -7.77 3.98 17.06
C LEU A 70 -8.90 3.06 16.60
N ALA A 71 -9.04 1.87 17.20
CA ALA A 71 -10.08 0.92 16.83
C ALA A 71 -11.48 1.53 16.99
N ARG A 72 -11.73 2.26 18.08
CA ARG A 72 -13.00 2.96 18.31
C ARG A 72 -13.24 4.02 17.25
N ARG A 73 -12.26 4.91 17.03
CA ARG A 73 -12.39 6.01 16.08
C ARG A 73 -12.60 5.53 14.65
N ALA A 74 -11.84 4.52 14.22
CA ALA A 74 -11.99 3.93 12.90
C ALA A 74 -13.39 3.30 12.71
N ASN A 75 -13.94 2.63 13.74
CA ASN A 75 -15.32 2.10 13.69
C ASN A 75 -16.37 3.23 13.56
N GLU A 76 -16.22 4.32 14.31
CA GLU A 76 -17.11 5.48 14.21
C GLU A 76 -17.12 6.06 12.79
N ILE A 77 -15.93 6.22 12.19
CA ILE A 77 -15.79 6.73 10.83
C ILE A 77 -16.43 5.76 9.83
N VAL A 78 -16.07 4.46 9.88
CA VAL A 78 -16.60 3.45 8.96
C VAL A 78 -18.13 3.40 9.00
N VAL A 79 -18.74 3.48 10.18
CA VAL A 79 -20.20 3.52 10.30
C VAL A 79 -20.79 4.75 9.60
N SER A 80 -20.10 5.91 9.65
CA SER A 80 -20.59 7.16 9.03
C SER A 80 -20.50 7.16 7.51
N ILE A 81 -19.60 6.34 6.94
CA ILE A 81 -19.36 6.24 5.49
C ILE A 81 -19.82 4.90 4.90
N TRP A 82 -20.55 4.11 5.67
CA TRP A 82 -21.03 2.79 5.26
C TRP A 82 -22.01 2.89 4.08
N GLY A 83 -21.87 1.97 3.14
CA GLY A 83 -22.76 1.85 1.98
C GLY A 83 -22.25 2.53 0.71
N THR A 84 -21.03 3.09 0.71
CA THR A 84 -20.33 3.50 -0.51
C THR A 84 -19.54 2.31 -1.07
N GLU A 85 -19.46 2.20 -2.39
CA GLU A 85 -18.79 1.09 -3.09
C GLU A 85 -17.89 1.61 -4.22
N GLY A 86 -16.99 0.75 -4.72
CA GLY A 86 -16.12 1.05 -5.85
C GLY A 86 -15.26 2.30 -5.66
N ASP A 87 -15.14 3.09 -6.71
CA ASP A 87 -14.30 4.30 -6.71
C ASP A 87 -14.87 5.41 -5.81
N GLU A 88 -16.20 5.45 -5.60
CA GLU A 88 -16.84 6.37 -4.67
C GLU A 88 -16.40 6.10 -3.22
N ALA A 89 -16.26 4.82 -2.84
CA ALA A 89 -15.78 4.46 -1.51
C ALA A 89 -14.33 4.93 -1.28
N ILE A 90 -13.46 4.88 -2.30
CA ILE A 90 -12.09 5.40 -2.22
C ILE A 90 -12.10 6.91 -1.96
N GLN A 91 -12.94 7.66 -2.69
CA GLN A 91 -13.10 9.10 -2.49
C GLN A 91 -13.63 9.43 -1.08
N THR A 92 -14.61 8.66 -0.63
CA THR A 92 -15.23 8.84 0.69
C THR A 92 -14.25 8.53 1.84
N VAL A 93 -13.44 7.47 1.72
CA VAL A 93 -12.36 7.14 2.65
C VAL A 93 -11.34 8.29 2.69
N SER A 94 -10.93 8.80 1.52
CA SER A 94 -9.98 9.90 1.42
C SER A 94 -10.47 11.16 2.13
N ALA A 95 -11.72 11.54 1.89
CA ALA A 95 -12.35 12.66 2.58
C ALA A 95 -12.42 12.43 4.09
N ALA A 96 -12.84 11.24 4.54
CA ALA A 96 -12.97 10.92 5.96
C ALA A 96 -11.64 10.96 6.72
N VAL A 97 -10.53 10.56 6.09
CA VAL A 97 -9.19 10.69 6.69
C VAL A 97 -8.83 12.16 6.87
N LEU A 98 -9.02 13.00 5.85
CA LEU A 98 -8.64 14.42 5.90
C LEU A 98 -9.64 15.26 6.71
N ASP A 99 -10.86 14.81 6.91
CA ASP A 99 -11.81 15.41 7.86
C ASP A 99 -11.44 15.07 9.32
N ALA A 100 -10.84 13.91 9.56
CA ALA A 100 -10.38 13.49 10.89
C ALA A 100 -9.06 14.15 11.30
N GLY A 101 -8.17 14.42 10.33
CA GLY A 101 -6.86 15.02 10.56
C GLY A 101 -6.31 15.70 9.31
N HIS A 102 -5.17 16.34 9.46
CA HIS A 102 -4.51 17.06 8.36
C HIS A 102 -3.07 16.59 8.19
N TYR A 103 -2.51 16.86 7.02
CA TYR A 103 -1.09 16.61 6.74
C TYR A 103 -0.22 17.60 7.51
N ASP A 104 0.72 17.07 8.29
CA ASP A 104 1.79 17.81 8.95
C ASP A 104 3.10 17.02 8.74
N PRO A 105 4.11 17.55 8.03
CA PRO A 105 5.36 16.85 7.79
C PRO A 105 6.15 16.52 9.07
N GLU A 106 5.86 17.18 10.20
CA GLU A 106 6.43 16.88 11.52
C GLU A 106 5.45 16.07 12.39
N GLY A 107 4.33 15.64 11.83
CA GLY A 107 3.30 14.84 12.49
C GLY A 107 3.77 13.41 12.75
N GLY A 108 2.96 12.65 13.49
CA GLY A 108 3.25 11.24 13.74
C GLY A 108 2.95 10.34 12.55
N GLY A 109 3.72 9.24 12.42
CA GLY A 109 3.67 8.31 11.30
C GLY A 109 2.68 7.14 11.49
N SER A 110 1.61 7.28 12.27
CA SER A 110 0.65 6.20 12.48
C SER A 110 -0.79 6.59 12.15
N ALA A 111 -1.64 5.61 11.85
CA ALA A 111 -3.07 5.84 11.67
C ALA A 111 -3.73 6.48 12.91
N TYR A 112 -3.17 6.27 14.11
CA TYR A 112 -3.63 6.93 15.33
C TYR A 112 -3.40 8.44 15.26
N ASP A 113 -2.25 8.87 14.76
CA ASP A 113 -1.91 10.29 14.66
C ASP A 113 -2.85 11.00 13.69
N ALA A 114 -3.17 10.39 12.56
CA ALA A 114 -4.13 10.92 11.60
C ALA A 114 -5.57 10.96 12.15
N LEU A 115 -6.09 9.81 12.64
CA LEU A 115 -7.53 9.66 12.94
C LEU A 115 -7.92 10.10 14.35
N VAL A 116 -6.99 10.11 15.31
CA VAL A 116 -7.26 10.38 16.73
C VAL A 116 -6.56 11.63 17.23
N ALA A 117 -5.26 11.80 16.90
CA ALA A 117 -4.51 12.99 17.30
C ALA A 117 -4.80 14.20 16.39
N GLY A 118 -5.21 13.97 15.14
CA GLY A 118 -5.66 14.99 14.21
C GLY A 118 -4.57 15.63 13.34
N ALA A 119 -3.31 15.15 13.41
CA ALA A 119 -2.21 15.59 12.56
C ALA A 119 -1.24 14.43 12.33
N ALA A 120 -0.85 14.18 11.07
CA ALA A 120 0.05 13.10 10.72
C ALA A 120 0.92 13.46 9.51
N ASP A 121 2.07 12.80 9.42
CA ASP A 121 2.88 12.83 8.22
C ASP A 121 2.28 11.97 7.08
N SER A 122 3.00 11.82 5.98
CA SER A 122 2.53 11.03 4.84
C SER A 122 2.32 9.55 5.18
N GLU A 123 3.15 8.98 6.07
CA GLU A 123 3.04 7.60 6.52
C GLU A 123 1.75 7.39 7.33
N GLY A 124 1.48 8.27 8.29
CA GLY A 124 0.28 8.21 9.11
C GLY A 124 -1.01 8.37 8.30
N LEU A 125 -1.04 9.28 7.31
CA LEU A 125 -2.18 9.43 6.40
C LEU A 125 -2.39 8.18 5.54
N ALA A 126 -1.31 7.61 4.98
CA ALA A 126 -1.39 6.39 4.17
C ALA A 126 -1.88 5.18 4.98
N LEU A 127 -1.39 5.01 6.22
CA LEU A 127 -1.86 3.97 7.14
C LEU A 127 -3.33 4.17 7.54
N ALA A 128 -3.77 5.40 7.76
CA ALA A 128 -5.16 5.71 8.08
C ALA A 128 -6.09 5.37 6.91
N ALA A 129 -5.71 5.74 5.69
CA ALA A 129 -6.47 5.40 4.49
C ALA A 129 -6.58 3.88 4.30
N LEU A 130 -5.48 3.14 4.44
CA LEU A 130 -5.48 1.69 4.35
C LEU A 130 -6.35 1.04 5.43
N LEU A 131 -6.30 1.54 6.68
CA LEU A 131 -7.13 1.03 7.78
C LEU A 131 -8.63 1.13 7.47
N LEU A 132 -9.10 2.30 7.01
CA LEU A 132 -10.50 2.50 6.67
C LEU A 132 -10.89 1.70 5.43
N ALA A 133 -10.01 1.65 4.41
CA ALA A 133 -10.21 0.86 3.21
C ALA A 133 -10.39 -0.63 3.53
N GLN A 134 -9.51 -1.21 4.35
CA GLN A 134 -9.61 -2.62 4.77
C GLN A 134 -10.92 -2.92 5.49
N ARG A 135 -11.44 -1.99 6.30
CA ARG A 135 -12.73 -2.17 7.01
C ARG A 135 -13.95 -2.09 6.09
N LEU A 136 -13.79 -1.49 4.92
CA LEU A 136 -14.79 -1.46 3.84
C LEU A 136 -14.53 -2.52 2.77
N GLU A 137 -13.62 -3.46 3.03
CA GLU A 137 -13.22 -4.54 2.10
C GLU A 137 -12.63 -4.03 0.77
N LEU A 138 -12.14 -2.80 0.76
CA LEU A 138 -11.41 -2.25 -0.38
C LEU A 138 -9.98 -2.79 -0.40
N THR A 139 -9.47 -3.07 -1.59
CA THR A 139 -8.10 -3.54 -1.79
C THR A 139 -7.16 -2.36 -1.93
N GLY A 140 -6.10 -2.33 -1.13
CA GLY A 140 -5.06 -1.32 -1.22
C GLY A 140 -3.82 -1.71 -0.43
N MET A 141 -2.78 -0.90 -0.57
CA MET A 141 -1.52 -1.05 0.17
C MET A 141 -0.88 0.32 0.42
N VAL A 142 -0.01 0.39 1.43
CA VAL A 142 0.90 1.53 1.63
C VAL A 142 2.12 1.32 0.74
N VAL A 143 2.56 2.37 0.08
CA VAL A 143 3.77 2.39 -0.76
C VAL A 143 4.81 3.29 -0.09
N PRO A 144 5.91 2.72 0.42
CA PRO A 144 7.07 3.50 0.81
C PRO A 144 7.87 3.92 -0.43
N GLY A 145 8.26 5.19 -0.49
CA GLY A 145 9.06 5.70 -1.60
C GLY A 145 9.65 7.07 -1.29
N THR A 146 9.87 7.87 -2.32
CA THR A 146 10.34 9.24 -2.18
C THR A 146 9.54 10.18 -3.07
N LEU A 147 9.43 11.44 -2.64
CA LEU A 147 8.97 12.57 -3.43
C LEU A 147 10.08 13.61 -3.46
N ASP A 148 10.56 13.95 -4.66
CA ASP A 148 11.69 14.87 -4.87
C ASP A 148 12.93 14.50 -4.03
N GLY A 149 13.17 13.17 -3.87
CA GLY A 149 14.30 12.61 -3.13
C GLY A 149 14.12 12.55 -1.61
N SER A 150 13.02 13.06 -1.04
CA SER A 150 12.70 12.94 0.38
C SER A 150 11.81 11.73 0.65
N PRO A 151 11.96 11.01 1.77
CA PRO A 151 11.08 9.90 2.13
C PRO A 151 9.61 10.33 2.12
N HIS A 152 8.75 9.54 1.50
CA HIS A 152 7.34 9.83 1.34
C HIS A 152 6.52 8.54 1.24
N PHE A 153 5.27 8.58 1.71
CA PHE A 153 4.36 7.44 1.73
C PHE A 153 3.03 7.82 1.10
N TRP A 154 2.44 6.86 0.39
CA TRP A 154 1.11 6.99 -0.21
C TRP A 154 0.44 5.63 -0.35
N ASN A 155 -0.70 5.56 -0.97
CA ASN A 155 -1.39 4.31 -1.21
C ASN A 155 -1.40 3.93 -2.68
N VAL A 156 -1.46 2.63 -2.95
CA VAL A 156 -2.03 2.09 -4.18
C VAL A 156 -3.34 1.43 -3.82
N VAL A 157 -4.38 1.75 -4.56
CA VAL A 157 -5.75 1.27 -4.35
C VAL A 157 -6.28 0.62 -5.62
N ARG A 158 -7.13 -0.39 -5.47
CA ARG A 158 -7.78 -1.04 -6.59
C ARG A 158 -9.08 -0.29 -6.92
N THR A 159 -9.15 0.23 -8.13
CA THR A 159 -10.33 0.87 -8.73
C THR A 159 -11.04 -0.09 -9.67
N GLU A 160 -12.19 0.31 -10.21
CA GLU A 160 -12.89 -0.47 -11.25
C GLU A 160 -12.04 -0.63 -12.52
N SER A 161 -11.17 0.33 -12.83
CA SER A 161 -10.29 0.33 -14.00
C SER A 161 -8.88 -0.22 -13.74
N GLY A 162 -8.62 -0.82 -12.57
CA GLY A 162 -7.31 -1.35 -12.19
C GLY A 162 -6.69 -0.63 -11.01
N TYR A 163 -5.39 -0.80 -10.79
CA TYR A 163 -4.71 -0.14 -9.68
C TYR A 163 -4.36 1.31 -10.00
N ARG A 164 -4.44 2.18 -8.98
CA ARG A 164 -4.10 3.61 -9.03
C ARG A 164 -3.36 4.03 -7.79
N HIS A 165 -2.47 4.99 -7.94
CA HIS A 165 -1.85 5.70 -6.82
C HIS A 165 -2.78 6.75 -6.25
N LEU A 166 -2.81 6.84 -4.92
CA LEU A 166 -3.57 7.80 -4.14
C LEU A 166 -2.66 8.40 -3.06
N ASP A 167 -2.34 9.68 -3.17
CA ASP A 167 -1.57 10.40 -2.16
C ASP A 167 -2.45 11.49 -1.52
N LEU A 168 -2.80 11.28 -0.25
CA LEU A 168 -3.67 12.19 0.50
C LEU A 168 -2.99 13.51 0.86
N THR A 169 -1.65 13.58 0.86
CA THR A 169 -0.93 14.83 1.11
C THR A 169 -1.17 15.88 0.03
N ARG A 170 -1.61 15.45 -1.15
CA ARG A 170 -1.98 16.35 -2.26
C ARG A 170 -3.34 17.03 -2.08
N GLY A 171 -4.18 16.49 -1.20
CA GLY A 171 -5.55 16.96 -1.01
C GLY A 171 -6.47 16.69 -2.21
N ALA A 172 -7.69 17.23 -2.12
CA ALA A 172 -8.65 17.14 -3.20
C ALA A 172 -8.36 18.20 -4.30
N ASP A 173 -8.73 17.89 -5.53
CA ASP A 173 -8.69 18.82 -6.65
C ASP A 173 -9.80 19.90 -6.54
N SER A 174 -9.86 20.82 -7.52
CA SER A 174 -10.86 21.89 -7.56
C SER A 174 -12.31 21.38 -7.65
N ARG A 175 -12.54 20.11 -7.92
CA ARG A 175 -13.85 19.43 -7.96
C ARG A 175 -14.14 18.67 -6.68
N GLY A 176 -13.24 18.70 -5.69
CA GLY A 176 -13.34 17.95 -4.46
C GLY A 176 -13.02 16.45 -4.63
N GLN A 177 -12.30 16.08 -5.70
CA GLN A 177 -11.89 14.70 -5.95
C GLN A 177 -10.43 14.48 -5.59
N TYR A 178 -10.11 13.36 -4.98
CA TYR A 178 -8.75 12.95 -4.69
C TYR A 178 -8.14 12.28 -5.92
N PRO A 179 -7.02 12.80 -6.46
CA PRO A 179 -6.44 12.30 -7.70
C PRO A 179 -6.02 10.82 -7.58
N LEU A 180 -6.48 10.01 -8.53
CA LEU A 180 -6.10 8.61 -8.71
C LEU A 180 -5.17 8.53 -9.92
N LEU A 181 -3.87 8.37 -9.67
CA LEU A 181 -2.82 8.58 -10.66
C LEU A 181 -2.25 7.26 -11.19
N SER A 182 -1.80 7.27 -12.43
CA SER A 182 -1.01 6.21 -13.05
C SER A 182 0.47 6.27 -12.65
N ASP A 183 1.24 5.18 -12.90
CA ASP A 183 2.69 5.13 -12.71
C ASP A 183 3.38 6.29 -13.44
N ARG A 184 2.95 6.57 -14.67
CA ARG A 184 3.53 7.63 -15.51
C ARG A 184 3.31 9.02 -14.90
N GLU A 185 2.11 9.28 -14.39
CA GLU A 185 1.77 10.56 -13.76
C GLU A 185 2.54 10.74 -12.46
N MET A 186 2.64 9.70 -11.62
CA MET A 186 3.41 9.72 -10.38
C MET A 186 4.91 10.00 -10.67
N ALA A 187 5.50 9.28 -11.63
CA ALA A 187 6.89 9.50 -12.00
C ALA A 187 7.14 10.93 -12.53
N ALA A 188 6.21 11.48 -13.31
CA ALA A 188 6.29 12.86 -13.82
C ALA A 188 6.18 13.91 -12.70
N LEU A 189 5.59 13.57 -11.55
CA LEU A 189 5.47 14.41 -10.37
C LEU A 189 6.64 14.26 -9.39
N GLY A 190 7.68 13.48 -9.73
CA GLY A 190 8.90 13.33 -8.92
C GLY A 190 8.85 12.19 -7.90
N TYR A 191 7.82 11.32 -7.93
CA TYR A 191 7.75 10.13 -7.07
C TYR A 191 8.67 9.02 -7.57
N GLN A 192 9.28 8.29 -6.63
CA GLN A 192 10.09 7.11 -6.91
C GLN A 192 9.74 6.01 -5.89
N TRP A 193 9.59 4.77 -6.37
CA TRP A 193 9.25 3.60 -5.55
C TRP A 193 9.83 2.33 -6.16
N ASP A 194 9.79 1.23 -5.42
CA ASP A 194 10.09 -0.10 -5.96
C ASP A 194 8.93 -0.61 -6.81
N THR A 195 9.08 -0.53 -8.13
CA THR A 195 8.06 -0.95 -9.09
C THR A 195 7.83 -2.47 -9.12
N GLN A 196 8.70 -3.26 -8.49
CA GLN A 196 8.51 -4.71 -8.39
C GLN A 196 7.67 -5.08 -7.16
N ALA A 197 7.65 -4.22 -6.15
CA ALA A 197 6.86 -4.42 -4.93
C ALA A 197 5.41 -3.91 -5.06
N VAL A 198 5.09 -3.17 -6.12
CA VAL A 198 3.80 -2.49 -6.30
C VAL A 198 3.13 -2.96 -7.58
N PRO A 199 1.82 -3.27 -7.57
CA PRO A 199 1.08 -3.58 -8.79
C PRO A 199 1.18 -2.43 -9.81
N PRO A 200 1.32 -2.69 -11.11
CA PRO A 200 1.36 -1.63 -12.12
C PRO A 200 0.06 -0.84 -12.14
N CYS A 201 0.20 0.48 -12.05
CA CYS A 201 -0.91 1.44 -12.09
C CYS A 201 -0.96 2.08 -13.48
N GLY A 202 -1.62 1.40 -14.42
CA GLY A 202 -1.72 1.82 -15.81
C GLY A 202 -2.74 2.91 -16.05
N GLU A 203 -2.71 3.51 -17.25
CA GLU A 203 -3.84 4.24 -17.81
C GLU A 203 -5.03 3.26 -17.94
N PRO A 204 -6.30 3.73 -17.91
CA PRO A 204 -7.40 2.89 -18.32
C PRO A 204 -7.05 2.33 -19.70
N SER A 205 -6.95 1.01 -19.85
CA SER A 205 -6.72 0.43 -21.16
C SER A 205 -7.86 0.88 -22.05
N ASP A 206 -7.55 1.69 -23.04
CA ASP A 206 -8.37 1.73 -24.26
C ASP A 206 -8.50 0.28 -24.67
N SER A 207 -9.71 -0.22 -24.61
CA SER A 207 -10.07 -1.59 -24.95
C SER A 207 -9.25 -2.00 -26.18
N GLN A 208 -8.40 -3.00 -26.04
CA GLN A 208 -7.79 -3.62 -27.20
C GLN A 208 -8.96 -4.15 -28.03
N GLU A 209 -9.39 -3.38 -29.02
CA GLU A 209 -10.09 -3.94 -30.15
C GLU A 209 -9.16 -4.96 -30.77
N GLY A 210 -9.40 -6.21 -30.39
CA GLY A 210 -8.79 -7.35 -31.01
C GLY A 210 -9.25 -7.40 -32.46
N THR A 211 -8.47 -6.84 -33.34
CA THR A 211 -8.49 -7.22 -34.75
C THR A 211 -7.90 -8.63 -34.83
N GLU A 212 -8.75 -9.63 -34.60
CA GLU A 212 -8.50 -10.98 -35.13
C GLU A 212 -8.46 -10.87 -36.65
N GLU A 213 -7.28 -10.76 -37.23
CA GLU A 213 -7.07 -11.04 -38.64
C GLU A 213 -7.38 -12.53 -38.87
N VAL A 214 -8.53 -12.81 -39.41
CA VAL A 214 -8.88 -14.12 -39.93
C VAL A 214 -8.00 -14.36 -41.16
N PRO A 215 -7.13 -15.38 -41.20
CA PRO A 215 -6.36 -15.68 -42.39
C PRO A 215 -7.34 -16.13 -43.50
N GLY A 216 -7.39 -15.37 -44.59
CA GLY A 216 -8.21 -15.66 -45.73
C GLY A 216 -7.90 -17.02 -46.35
N THR A 217 -8.89 -17.88 -46.41
CA THR A 217 -8.86 -19.10 -47.18
C THR A 217 -8.83 -18.76 -48.68
N SER A 218 -7.65 -18.93 -49.27
CA SER A 218 -7.46 -18.92 -50.72
C SER A 218 -8.17 -20.13 -51.32
N SER A 219 -9.31 -19.91 -51.98
CA SER A 219 -9.91 -20.90 -52.84
C SER A 219 -9.20 -20.91 -54.19
N ALA A 220 -8.41 -21.91 -54.46
CA ALA A 220 -7.89 -22.18 -55.79
C ALA A 220 -9.02 -22.75 -56.66
N SER A 221 -9.39 -22.00 -57.70
CA SER A 221 -10.18 -22.52 -58.79
C SER A 221 -9.29 -23.31 -59.72
N SER A 222 -9.60 -24.59 -59.92
CA SER A 222 -9.06 -25.39 -61.00
C SER A 222 -10.10 -25.42 -62.13
N ASP A 223 -9.80 -24.67 -63.18
CA ASP A 223 -10.36 -24.91 -64.50
C ASP A 223 -9.70 -26.15 -65.08
N GLY A 224 -10.49 -27.05 -65.60
CA GLY A 224 -10.11 -28.21 -66.33
C GLY A 224 -11.13 -28.47 -67.42
N ALA A 225 -10.66 -28.25 -68.62
CA ALA A 225 -11.43 -28.40 -69.85
C ALA A 225 -11.74 -29.85 -70.23
N GLU A 226 -12.73 -29.98 -71.03
CA GLU A 226 -13.35 -30.98 -71.93
C GLU A 226 -14.54 -31.70 -71.38
#